data_d5c45d9ace279a04a4afc47b1730072e
#
_entry.id   d5c45d9ace279a04a4afc47b1730072e
#
_cell.length_a   1.000
_cell.length_b   1.000
_cell.length_c   1.000
_cell.angle_alpha   90.00
_cell.angle_beta   90.00
_cell.angle_gamma   90.00
#
_symmetry.space_group_name_H-M   'P 1'
#
loop_
_entity.id
_entity.type
_entity.pdbx_description
1 polymer ?
#
loop_
_entity_poly.entity_id
_entity_poly.type
_entity_poly.pdbx_seq_one_letter_code
_entity_poly.pdbx_strand_id
1 'polypeptide(L)'
;MSAPIETQSAPSKKLQMIGVDVAKQKLDVSVDDDTVLTIDNNEESFKNLLKLIPDSGAVCFVMEATGGYERKLVAFLQAREIAVAVVNPKRVRDYANAMGAYAKNDRIDADMIRHYAQAAYDKNRLQLRESLTEAAQRRESLLRRRNQLVGQRATEKQHLESAMDKDTVRSIKRIIKQLDKEIEKIETLIKTDIDGDDNLKKSMEQL
;
A
#
# COMPACT_ATOMS: atom_id res chain seq x y z
N MET A 1 -55.50 9.37 7.38
CA MET A 1 -54.61 8.23 7.69
C MET A 1 -53.72 8.00 6.46
N SER A 2 -52.52 8.55 6.47
CA SER A 2 -51.55 8.39 5.36
C SER A 2 -50.60 7.29 5.74
N ALA A 3 -50.50 6.27 4.90
CA ALA A 3 -49.58 5.16 5.05
C ALA A 3 -48.13 5.63 4.87
N PRO A 4 -47.15 5.10 5.60
CA PRO A 4 -45.76 5.43 5.43
C PRO A 4 -45.22 4.82 4.11
N ILE A 5 -44.53 5.63 3.32
CA ILE A 5 -43.83 5.20 2.12
C ILE A 5 -42.62 4.39 2.58
N GLU A 6 -42.65 3.08 2.42
CA GLU A 6 -41.49 2.22 2.52
C GLU A 6 -40.55 2.52 1.37
N THR A 7 -39.47 3.25 1.66
CA THR A 7 -38.32 3.36 0.78
C THR A 7 -37.62 2.00 0.74
N GLN A 8 -37.96 1.20 -0.26
CA GLN A 8 -37.17 0.01 -0.64
C GLN A 8 -35.78 0.49 -1.08
N SER A 9 -34.79 0.39 -0.19
CA SER A 9 -33.40 0.50 -0.53
C SER A 9 -33.06 -0.65 -1.49
N ALA A 10 -32.66 -0.32 -2.71
CA ALA A 10 -32.13 -1.30 -3.64
C ALA A 10 -31.02 -2.13 -2.95
N PRO A 11 -30.92 -3.45 -3.20
CA PRO A 11 -29.88 -4.27 -2.57
C PRO A 11 -28.52 -3.72 -3.00
N SER A 12 -27.79 -3.16 -2.04
CA SER A 12 -26.40 -2.75 -2.26
C SER A 12 -25.64 -4.00 -2.72
N LYS A 13 -25.16 -3.98 -3.98
CA LYS A 13 -24.32 -5.07 -4.53
C LYS A 13 -23.22 -5.35 -3.51
N LYS A 14 -23.18 -6.57 -2.97
CA LYS A 14 -22.18 -6.98 -2.00
C LYS A 14 -20.81 -6.86 -2.65
N LEU A 15 -19.91 -6.10 -2.04
CA LEU A 15 -18.55 -5.89 -2.54
C LEU A 15 -17.78 -7.22 -2.41
N GLN A 16 -17.28 -7.75 -3.54
CA GLN A 16 -16.49 -8.98 -3.54
C GLN A 16 -15.05 -8.65 -3.13
N MET A 17 -14.54 -9.32 -2.12
CA MET A 17 -13.14 -9.18 -1.69
C MET A 17 -12.24 -10.09 -2.51
N ILE A 18 -11.12 -9.56 -2.98
CA ILE A 18 -10.05 -10.30 -3.67
C ILE A 18 -8.79 -10.11 -2.84
N GLY A 19 -8.29 -11.20 -2.26
CA GLY A 19 -7.07 -11.18 -1.46
C GLY A 19 -5.84 -11.32 -2.34
N VAL A 20 -4.81 -10.52 -2.07
CA VAL A 20 -3.55 -10.57 -2.84
C VAL A 20 -2.36 -10.63 -1.88
N ASP A 21 -1.63 -11.74 -1.92
CA ASP A 21 -0.28 -11.80 -1.35
C ASP A 21 0.72 -11.30 -2.37
N VAL A 22 1.58 -10.37 -1.94
CA VAL A 22 2.45 -9.61 -2.85
C VAL A 22 3.91 -9.92 -2.59
N ALA A 23 4.57 -10.50 -3.60
CA ALA A 23 6.01 -10.63 -3.64
C ALA A 23 6.64 -9.73 -4.73
N LYS A 24 7.96 -9.65 -4.73
CA LYS A 24 8.71 -8.81 -5.68
C LYS A 24 8.41 -9.15 -7.14
N GLN A 25 8.31 -10.44 -7.47
CA GLN A 25 8.16 -10.93 -8.85
C GLN A 25 6.79 -11.51 -9.12
N LYS A 26 6.08 -11.99 -8.12
CA LYS A 26 4.81 -12.72 -8.25
C LYS A 26 3.78 -12.19 -7.30
N LEU A 27 2.52 -12.41 -7.65
CA LEU A 27 1.36 -12.17 -6.81
C LEU A 27 0.56 -13.47 -6.74
N ASP A 28 0.14 -13.87 -5.54
CA ASP A 28 -0.88 -14.88 -5.36
C ASP A 28 -2.21 -14.19 -5.09
N VAL A 29 -3.23 -14.51 -5.90
CA VAL A 29 -4.52 -13.81 -5.92
C VAL A 29 -5.63 -14.78 -5.60
N SER A 30 -6.28 -14.62 -4.46
CA SER A 30 -7.48 -15.37 -4.07
C SER A 30 -8.72 -14.62 -4.53
N VAL A 31 -9.43 -15.19 -5.52
CA VAL A 31 -10.65 -14.61 -6.10
C VAL A 31 -11.88 -15.07 -5.33
N ASP A 32 -11.91 -16.33 -4.95
CA ASP A 32 -12.95 -16.99 -4.16
C ASP A 32 -12.34 -18.15 -3.34
N ASP A 33 -13.17 -18.97 -2.67
CA ASP A 33 -12.70 -20.05 -1.79
C ASP A 33 -11.94 -21.15 -2.54
N ASP A 34 -12.21 -21.32 -3.83
CA ASP A 34 -11.67 -22.39 -4.65
C ASP A 34 -10.56 -21.92 -5.61
N THR A 35 -10.51 -20.62 -5.90
CA THR A 35 -9.69 -20.06 -6.97
C THR A 35 -8.57 -19.17 -6.43
N VAL A 36 -7.34 -19.70 -6.48
CA VAL A 36 -6.12 -18.92 -6.25
C VAL A 36 -5.26 -18.95 -7.51
N LEU A 37 -4.90 -17.77 -8.01
CA LEU A 37 -4.11 -17.57 -9.21
C LEU A 37 -2.74 -17.01 -8.84
N THR A 38 -1.68 -17.57 -9.42
CA THR A 38 -0.33 -16.98 -9.33
C THR A 38 -0.02 -16.25 -10.62
N ILE A 39 0.30 -14.95 -10.54
CA ILE A 39 0.62 -14.11 -11.68
C ILE A 39 1.93 -13.36 -11.45
N ASP A 40 2.55 -12.85 -12.52
CA ASP A 40 3.71 -11.98 -12.40
C ASP A 40 3.32 -10.57 -11.94
N ASN A 41 4.20 -9.93 -11.15
CA ASN A 41 3.99 -8.57 -10.66
C ASN A 41 4.34 -7.53 -11.74
N ASN A 42 3.57 -7.54 -12.83
CA ASN A 42 3.70 -6.62 -13.97
C ASN A 42 2.34 -6.24 -14.56
N GLU A 43 2.33 -5.16 -15.33
CA GLU A 43 1.09 -4.56 -15.87
C GLU A 43 0.33 -5.47 -16.84
N GLU A 44 1.03 -6.30 -17.62
CA GLU A 44 0.40 -7.23 -18.56
C GLU A 44 -0.40 -8.31 -17.82
N SER A 45 0.20 -8.89 -16.77
CA SER A 45 -0.47 -9.87 -15.90
C SER A 45 -1.66 -9.25 -15.16
N PHE A 46 -1.59 -7.99 -14.76
CA PHE A 46 -2.72 -7.29 -14.13
C PHE A 46 -3.88 -7.11 -15.11
N LYS A 47 -3.61 -6.76 -16.37
CA LYS A 47 -4.65 -6.68 -17.44
C LYS A 47 -5.33 -8.02 -17.65
N ASN A 48 -4.56 -9.10 -17.66
CA ASN A 48 -5.10 -10.45 -17.83
C ASN A 48 -5.90 -10.90 -16.61
N LEU A 49 -5.45 -10.58 -15.40
CA LEU A 49 -6.18 -10.84 -14.15
C LEU A 49 -7.59 -10.21 -14.20
N LEU A 50 -7.69 -8.94 -14.58
CA LEU A 50 -9.00 -8.27 -14.65
C LEU A 50 -9.98 -8.90 -15.65
N LYS A 51 -9.48 -9.57 -16.69
CA LYS A 51 -10.35 -10.30 -17.63
C LYS A 51 -10.93 -11.59 -17.04
N LEU A 52 -10.26 -12.15 -16.04
CA LEU A 52 -10.67 -13.40 -15.37
C LEU A 52 -11.64 -13.15 -14.20
N ILE A 53 -11.71 -11.90 -13.71
CA ILE A 53 -12.61 -11.54 -12.64
C ILE A 53 -13.99 -11.27 -13.24
N PRO A 54 -15.04 -11.94 -12.75
CA PRO A 54 -16.38 -11.76 -13.28
C PRO A 54 -16.85 -10.30 -13.15
N ASP A 55 -17.43 -9.76 -14.21
CA ASP A 55 -18.01 -8.40 -14.27
C ASP A 55 -19.33 -8.28 -13.47
N SER A 56 -19.54 -9.17 -12.52
CA SER A 56 -20.82 -9.36 -11.83
C SER A 56 -21.05 -8.43 -10.65
N GLY A 57 -20.08 -7.54 -10.29
CA GLY A 57 -20.26 -6.68 -9.14
C GLY A 57 -19.11 -5.72 -8.89
N ALA A 58 -19.24 -4.90 -7.86
CA ALA A 58 -18.13 -4.13 -7.35
C ALA A 58 -17.12 -5.08 -6.67
N VAL A 59 -15.84 -4.94 -7.00
CA VAL A 59 -14.74 -5.72 -6.42
C VAL A 59 -13.81 -4.81 -5.63
N CYS A 60 -13.21 -5.35 -4.58
CA CYS A 60 -12.18 -4.68 -3.81
C CYS A 60 -10.96 -5.60 -3.69
N PHE A 61 -9.82 -5.13 -4.19
CA PHE A 61 -8.55 -5.81 -4.00
C PHE A 61 -7.96 -5.44 -2.66
N VAL A 62 -7.63 -6.45 -1.87
CA VAL A 62 -7.04 -6.26 -0.55
C VAL A 62 -5.68 -6.95 -0.50
N MET A 63 -4.67 -6.23 -0.07
CA MET A 63 -3.29 -6.72 -0.01
C MET A 63 -2.57 -6.22 1.22
N GLU A 64 -1.54 -6.94 1.63
CA GLU A 64 -0.67 -6.50 2.71
C GLU A 64 0.34 -5.45 2.24
N ALA A 65 0.74 -4.56 3.17
CA ALA A 65 1.86 -3.66 2.95
C ALA A 65 3.18 -4.45 2.96
N THR A 66 3.79 -4.69 1.80
CA THR A 66 4.99 -5.51 1.59
C THR A 66 6.22 -4.71 1.14
N GLY A 67 6.49 -3.60 1.82
CA GLY A 67 7.69 -2.80 1.54
C GLY A 67 7.66 -2.02 0.23
N GLY A 68 6.53 -1.98 -0.48
CA GLY A 68 6.31 -1.19 -1.68
C GLY A 68 6.13 -2.00 -2.97
N TYR A 69 6.21 -3.32 -2.93
CA TYR A 69 5.95 -4.16 -4.10
C TYR A 69 4.48 -4.14 -4.53
N GLU A 70 3.55 -3.87 -3.59
CA GLU A 70 2.11 -3.72 -3.80
C GLU A 70 1.72 -2.51 -4.67
N ARG A 71 2.58 -1.50 -4.78
CA ARG A 71 2.24 -0.20 -5.37
C ARG A 71 1.92 -0.23 -6.83
N LYS A 72 2.61 -1.09 -7.60
CA LYS A 72 2.34 -1.21 -9.03
C LYS A 72 0.90 -1.65 -9.26
N LEU A 73 0.46 -2.67 -8.50
CA LEU A 73 -0.91 -3.16 -8.59
C LEU A 73 -1.90 -2.10 -8.06
N VAL A 74 -1.61 -1.46 -6.92
CA VAL A 74 -2.45 -0.39 -6.36
C VAL A 74 -2.66 0.72 -7.38
N ALA A 75 -1.59 1.27 -7.96
CA ALA A 75 -1.68 2.35 -8.96
C ALA A 75 -2.45 1.90 -10.20
N PHE A 76 -2.21 0.68 -10.67
CA PHE A 76 -2.90 0.10 -11.82
C PHE A 76 -4.42 -0.03 -11.60
N LEU A 77 -4.84 -0.48 -10.41
CA LEU A 77 -6.24 -0.64 -10.03
C LEU A 77 -6.92 0.72 -9.81
N GLN A 78 -6.26 1.63 -9.10
CA GLN A 78 -6.79 2.97 -8.84
C GLN A 78 -6.98 3.79 -10.12
N ALA A 79 -6.08 3.67 -11.11
CA ALA A 79 -6.23 4.30 -12.42
C ALA A 79 -7.48 3.79 -13.19
N ARG A 80 -8.11 2.72 -12.73
CA ARG A 80 -9.33 2.12 -13.29
C ARG A 80 -10.53 2.22 -12.34
N GLU A 81 -10.41 3.06 -11.31
CA GLU A 81 -11.45 3.29 -10.29
C GLU A 81 -11.86 2.01 -9.55
N ILE A 82 -11.00 1.00 -9.53
CA ILE A 82 -11.22 -0.24 -8.80
C ILE A 82 -10.85 -0.02 -7.33
N ALA A 83 -11.73 -0.42 -6.42
CA ALA A 83 -11.52 -0.29 -4.99
C ALA A 83 -10.31 -1.11 -4.52
N VAL A 84 -9.47 -0.50 -3.69
CA VAL A 84 -8.27 -1.12 -3.11
C VAL A 84 -8.19 -0.84 -1.62
N ALA A 85 -7.79 -1.84 -0.85
CA ALA A 85 -7.38 -1.66 0.53
C ALA A 85 -5.97 -2.24 0.74
N VAL A 86 -5.13 -1.50 1.46
CA VAL A 86 -3.80 -1.98 1.88
C VAL A 86 -3.82 -2.14 3.39
N VAL A 87 -3.64 -3.36 3.86
CA VAL A 87 -3.81 -3.72 5.26
C VAL A 87 -2.47 -3.96 5.96
N ASN A 88 -2.47 -3.81 7.27
CA ASN A 88 -1.29 -4.08 8.07
C ASN A 88 -1.08 -5.61 8.20
N PRO A 89 0.09 -6.15 7.84
CA PRO A 89 0.41 -7.58 7.93
C PRO A 89 0.17 -8.18 9.31
N LYS A 90 0.40 -7.40 10.36
CA LYS A 90 0.14 -7.86 11.74
C LYS A 90 -1.35 -8.20 11.95
N ARG A 91 -2.27 -7.37 11.43
CA ARG A 91 -3.71 -7.61 11.60
C ARG A 91 -4.17 -8.89 10.90
N VAL A 92 -3.65 -9.15 9.69
CA VAL A 92 -3.97 -10.39 8.96
C VAL A 92 -3.42 -11.60 9.70
N ARG A 93 -2.18 -11.52 10.20
CA ARG A 93 -1.57 -12.58 11.00
C ARG A 93 -2.31 -12.85 12.30
N ASP A 94 -2.72 -11.81 13.02
CA ASP A 94 -3.49 -11.94 14.25
C ASP A 94 -4.85 -12.59 13.98
N TYR A 95 -5.49 -12.25 12.85
CA TYR A 95 -6.73 -12.88 12.39
C TYR A 95 -6.51 -14.36 12.04
N ALA A 96 -5.47 -14.69 11.28
CA ALA A 96 -5.12 -16.06 10.92
C ALA A 96 -4.88 -16.92 12.17
N ASN A 97 -4.18 -16.40 13.17
CA ASN A 97 -3.96 -17.08 14.45
C ASN A 97 -5.30 -17.32 15.19
N ALA A 98 -6.20 -16.34 15.20
CA ALA A 98 -7.52 -16.47 15.83
C ALA A 98 -8.40 -17.52 15.14
N MET A 99 -8.24 -17.70 13.83
CA MET A 99 -8.93 -18.70 13.01
C MET A 99 -8.27 -20.10 13.08
N GLY A 100 -7.15 -20.26 13.81
CA GLY A 100 -6.44 -21.54 13.93
C GLY A 100 -5.62 -21.91 12.68
N ALA A 101 -5.35 -20.99 11.77
CA ALA A 101 -4.55 -21.22 10.58
C ALA A 101 -3.05 -21.14 10.91
N TYR A 102 -2.46 -22.27 11.26
CA TYR A 102 -1.03 -22.35 11.67
C TYR A 102 -0.06 -22.75 10.53
N ALA A 103 -0.57 -23.16 9.36
CA ALA A 103 0.25 -23.59 8.26
C ALA A 103 0.67 -22.41 7.37
N LYS A 104 1.98 -22.23 7.19
CA LYS A 104 2.54 -21.22 6.28
C LYS A 104 2.58 -21.80 4.86
N ASN A 105 1.70 -21.32 4.00
CA ASN A 105 1.67 -21.64 2.58
C ASN A 105 1.16 -20.41 1.82
N ASP A 106 1.83 -19.97 0.76
CA ASP A 106 1.54 -18.75 0.00
C ASP A 106 0.09 -18.69 -0.51
N ARG A 107 -0.51 -19.85 -0.85
CA ARG A 107 -1.95 -19.91 -1.21
C ARG A 107 -2.87 -19.61 -0.05
N ILE A 108 -2.47 -20.00 1.18
CA ILE A 108 -3.23 -19.72 2.39
C ILE A 108 -3.13 -18.23 2.73
N ASP A 109 -2.00 -17.58 2.43
CA ASP A 109 -1.77 -16.18 2.74
C ASP A 109 -2.73 -15.28 1.93
N ALA A 110 -2.88 -15.46 0.62
CA ALA A 110 -3.81 -14.68 -0.21
C ALA A 110 -5.27 -14.91 0.20
N ASP A 111 -5.65 -16.16 0.49
CA ASP A 111 -6.99 -16.51 0.93
C ASP A 111 -7.29 -15.94 2.32
N MET A 112 -6.33 -15.99 3.23
CA MET A 112 -6.45 -15.40 4.55
C MET A 112 -6.60 -13.88 4.52
N ILE A 113 -5.89 -13.21 3.59
CA ILE A 113 -6.08 -11.76 3.34
C ILE A 113 -7.52 -11.49 2.90
N ARG A 114 -8.07 -12.32 2.01
CA ARG A 114 -9.45 -12.19 1.52
C ARG A 114 -10.47 -12.39 2.64
N HIS A 115 -10.34 -13.42 3.46
CA HIS A 115 -11.21 -13.70 4.60
C HIS A 115 -11.13 -12.60 5.66
N TYR A 116 -9.92 -12.13 5.99
CA TYR A 116 -9.74 -10.99 6.86
C TYR A 116 -10.45 -9.74 6.33
N ALA A 117 -10.28 -9.47 5.03
CA ALA A 117 -10.89 -8.31 4.38
C ALA A 117 -12.41 -8.36 4.45
N GLN A 118 -13.02 -9.52 4.19
CA GLN A 118 -14.46 -9.71 4.30
C GLN A 118 -14.95 -9.48 5.74
N ALA A 119 -14.27 -10.08 6.72
CA ALA A 119 -14.62 -9.90 8.14
C ALA A 119 -14.48 -8.45 8.62
N ALA A 120 -13.46 -7.74 8.12
CA ALA A 120 -13.23 -6.33 8.42
C ALA A 120 -14.27 -5.42 7.74
N TYR A 121 -14.65 -5.73 6.50
CA TYR A 121 -15.65 -4.98 5.74
C TYR A 121 -17.04 -5.12 6.39
N ASP A 122 -17.46 -6.32 6.73
CA ASP A 122 -18.75 -6.59 7.36
C ASP A 122 -18.93 -5.87 8.73
N LYS A 123 -17.79 -5.53 9.37
CA LYS A 123 -17.75 -4.74 10.62
C LYS A 123 -17.46 -3.25 10.39
N ASN A 124 -17.48 -2.80 9.13
CA ASN A 124 -17.14 -1.42 8.74
C ASN A 124 -15.76 -0.95 9.26
N ARG A 125 -14.76 -1.86 9.24
CA ARG A 125 -13.38 -1.61 9.72
C ARG A 125 -12.34 -1.68 8.61
N LEU A 126 -12.74 -2.06 7.39
CA LEU A 126 -11.86 -2.03 6.21
C LEU A 126 -11.78 -0.61 5.67
N GLN A 127 -10.59 -0.05 5.68
CA GLN A 127 -10.33 1.27 5.09
C GLN A 127 -9.93 1.11 3.64
N LEU A 128 -10.76 1.60 2.73
CA LEU A 128 -10.41 1.69 1.32
C LEU A 128 -9.35 2.79 1.13
N ARG A 129 -8.40 2.52 0.25
CA ARG A 129 -7.39 3.50 -0.12
C ARG A 129 -7.99 4.48 -1.12
N GLU A 130 -8.02 5.75 -0.76
CA GLU A 130 -8.43 6.80 -1.69
C GLU A 130 -7.50 6.84 -2.90
N SER A 131 -8.07 7.11 -4.07
CA SER A 131 -7.29 7.33 -5.27
C SER A 131 -6.48 8.62 -5.10
N LEU A 132 -5.16 8.48 -5.09
CA LEU A 132 -4.29 9.64 -5.00
C LEU A 132 -4.15 10.28 -6.37
N THR A 133 -4.21 11.60 -6.41
CA THR A 133 -3.81 12.37 -7.60
C THR A 133 -2.34 12.07 -7.95
N GLU A 134 -1.95 12.28 -9.20
CA GLU A 134 -0.56 12.10 -9.64
C GLU A 134 0.41 12.92 -8.77
N ALA A 135 0.04 14.16 -8.43
CA ALA A 135 0.79 15.03 -7.53
C ALA A 135 0.93 14.40 -6.12
N ALA A 136 -0.14 13.84 -5.56
CA ALA A 136 -0.09 13.19 -4.25
C ALA A 136 0.77 11.90 -4.27
N GLN A 137 0.70 11.11 -5.34
CA GLN A 137 1.56 9.92 -5.53
C GLN A 137 3.04 10.30 -5.62
N ARG A 138 3.36 11.36 -6.38
CA ARG A 138 4.71 11.92 -6.47
C ARG A 138 5.22 12.35 -5.10
N ARG A 139 4.42 13.09 -4.36
CA ARG A 139 4.75 13.56 -3.01
C ARG A 139 5.01 12.42 -2.03
N GLU A 140 4.15 11.41 -2.02
CA GLU A 140 4.35 10.19 -1.22
C GLU A 140 5.68 9.50 -1.57
N SER A 141 6.04 9.45 -2.85
CA SER A 141 7.30 8.88 -3.33
C SER A 141 8.51 9.67 -2.83
N LEU A 142 8.47 11.01 -2.92
CA LEU A 142 9.53 11.89 -2.44
C LEU A 142 9.72 11.79 -0.92
N LEU A 143 8.63 11.83 -0.15
CA LEU A 143 8.67 11.69 1.31
C LEU A 143 9.31 10.36 1.73
N ARG A 144 8.98 9.27 1.05
CA ARG A 144 9.59 7.98 1.30
C ARG A 144 11.07 7.98 0.98
N ARG A 145 11.46 8.54 -0.17
CA ARG A 145 12.89 8.63 -0.53
C ARG A 145 13.67 9.42 0.51
N ARG A 146 13.12 10.53 0.96
CA ARG A 146 13.67 11.31 2.07
C ARG A 146 13.90 10.45 3.32
N ASN A 147 12.88 9.71 3.76
CA ASN A 147 12.96 8.85 4.95
C ASN A 147 14.01 7.73 4.81
N GLN A 148 14.15 7.14 3.62
CA GLN A 148 15.22 6.17 3.34
C GLN A 148 16.61 6.80 3.49
N LEU A 149 16.84 7.98 2.92
CA LEU A 149 18.11 8.68 3.00
C LEU A 149 18.44 9.09 4.45
N VAL A 150 17.45 9.54 5.22
CA VAL A 150 17.60 9.86 6.65
C VAL A 150 17.99 8.61 7.44
N GLY A 151 17.36 7.45 7.17
CA GLY A 151 17.72 6.18 7.79
C GLY A 151 19.16 5.76 7.47
N GLN A 152 19.57 5.83 6.19
CA GLN A 152 20.94 5.54 5.78
C GLN A 152 21.94 6.46 6.47
N ARG A 153 21.65 7.77 6.55
CA ARG A 153 22.50 8.74 7.27
C ARG A 153 22.63 8.39 8.75
N ALA A 154 21.54 7.97 9.40
CA ALA A 154 21.58 7.55 10.81
C ALA A 154 22.50 6.34 11.00
N THR A 155 22.42 5.34 10.13
CA THR A 155 23.31 4.18 10.14
C THR A 155 24.78 4.58 9.96
N GLU A 156 25.09 5.46 8.99
CA GLU A 156 26.46 5.94 8.78
C GLU A 156 26.98 6.74 9.98
N LYS A 157 26.13 7.49 10.68
CA LYS A 157 26.52 8.18 11.94
C LYS A 157 26.89 7.19 13.03
N GLN A 158 26.15 6.07 13.16
CA GLN A 158 26.50 5.00 14.12
C GLN A 158 27.84 4.34 13.76
N HIS A 159 28.09 4.08 12.47
CA HIS A 159 29.40 3.58 12.01
C HIS A 159 30.53 4.56 12.37
N LEU A 160 30.28 5.87 12.25
CA LEU A 160 31.27 6.90 12.57
C LEU A 160 31.66 6.90 14.05
N GLU A 161 30.71 6.63 14.96
CA GLU A 161 30.93 6.58 16.40
C GLU A 161 31.88 5.43 16.80
N SER A 162 31.86 4.32 16.05
CA SER A 162 32.69 3.13 16.31
C SER A 162 33.98 3.07 15.49
N ALA A 163 34.16 3.96 14.52
CA ALA A 163 35.32 3.94 13.62
C ALA A 163 36.57 4.52 14.29
N MET A 164 37.67 3.75 14.30
CA MET A 164 38.96 4.17 14.89
C MET A 164 40.00 4.55 13.84
N ASP A 165 39.94 3.96 12.65
CA ASP A 165 40.88 4.22 11.56
C ASP A 165 40.56 5.53 10.83
N LYS A 166 41.61 6.33 10.58
CA LYS A 166 41.48 7.66 9.95
C LYS A 166 40.90 7.62 8.52
N ASP A 167 41.23 6.61 7.72
CA ASP A 167 40.73 6.51 6.36
C ASP A 167 39.27 6.02 6.34
N THR A 168 38.93 5.12 7.24
CA THR A 168 37.54 4.70 7.48
C THR A 168 36.68 5.89 7.93
N VAL A 169 37.12 6.68 8.91
CA VAL A 169 36.43 7.91 9.36
C VAL A 169 36.24 8.90 8.22
N ARG A 170 37.26 9.10 7.40
CA ARG A 170 37.20 10.01 6.24
C ARG A 170 36.20 9.51 5.19
N SER A 171 36.16 8.22 4.93
CA SER A 171 35.19 7.59 4.01
C SER A 171 33.76 7.79 4.50
N ILE A 172 33.46 7.46 5.75
CA ILE A 172 32.12 7.59 6.34
C ILE A 172 31.64 9.05 6.31
N LYS A 173 32.49 10.00 6.72
CA LYS A 173 32.16 11.44 6.66
C LYS A 173 31.81 11.93 5.26
N ARG A 174 32.48 11.40 4.23
CA ARG A 174 32.18 11.73 2.84
C ARG A 174 30.79 11.22 2.42
N ILE A 175 30.42 9.99 2.83
CA ILE A 175 29.10 9.41 2.57
C ILE A 175 28.02 10.23 3.27
N ILE A 176 28.19 10.56 4.54
CA ILE A 176 27.25 11.39 5.33
C ILE A 176 27.02 12.73 4.60
N LYS A 177 28.09 13.40 4.18
CA LYS A 177 27.99 14.67 3.45
C LYS A 177 27.24 14.53 2.12
N GLN A 178 27.36 13.41 1.43
CA GLN A 178 26.62 13.14 0.19
C GLN A 178 25.13 12.89 0.50
N LEU A 179 24.81 12.13 1.55
CA LEU A 179 23.45 11.89 2.00
C LEU A 179 22.76 13.19 2.43
N ASP A 180 23.45 14.08 3.15
CA ASP A 180 22.91 15.39 3.51
C ASP A 180 22.50 16.21 2.29
N LYS A 181 23.36 16.26 1.26
CA LYS A 181 23.06 16.95 0.00
C LYS A 181 21.84 16.36 -0.73
N GLU A 182 21.73 15.02 -0.76
CA GLU A 182 20.59 14.37 -1.41
C GLU A 182 19.28 14.58 -0.62
N ILE A 183 19.34 14.58 0.71
CA ILE A 183 18.20 14.91 1.57
C ILE A 183 17.71 16.33 1.27
N GLU A 184 18.62 17.30 1.25
CA GLU A 184 18.30 18.71 0.95
C GLU A 184 17.63 18.87 -0.42
N LYS A 185 18.11 18.18 -1.45
CA LYS A 185 17.49 18.20 -2.79
C LYS A 185 16.07 17.65 -2.77
N ILE A 186 15.86 16.52 -2.09
CA ILE A 186 14.52 15.92 -1.99
C ILE A 186 13.58 16.83 -1.20
N GLU A 187 14.05 17.44 -0.11
CA GLU A 187 13.26 18.38 0.70
C GLU A 187 12.88 19.63 -0.11
N THR A 188 13.78 20.12 -0.97
CA THR A 188 13.48 21.22 -1.90
C THR A 188 12.38 20.81 -2.90
N LEU A 189 12.46 19.60 -3.48
CA LEU A 189 11.43 19.09 -4.39
C LEU A 189 10.08 18.95 -3.71
N ILE A 190 10.04 18.46 -2.47
CA ILE A 190 8.82 18.35 -1.66
C ILE A 190 8.23 19.74 -1.43
N LYS A 191 9.06 20.70 -1.04
CA LYS A 191 8.61 22.09 -0.80
C LYS A 191 8.01 22.70 -2.07
N THR A 192 8.70 22.58 -3.21
CA THR A 192 8.20 23.10 -4.49
C THR A 192 6.87 22.45 -4.89
N ASP A 193 6.69 21.14 -4.63
CA ASP A 193 5.46 20.41 -4.92
C ASP A 193 4.29 20.88 -4.02
N ILE A 194 4.56 21.18 -2.75
CA ILE A 194 3.58 21.74 -1.81
C ILE A 194 3.24 23.18 -2.19
N ASP A 195 4.25 23.99 -2.55
CA ASP A 195 4.07 25.40 -2.93
C ASP A 195 3.27 25.57 -4.22
N GLY A 196 3.24 24.54 -5.09
CA GLY A 196 2.40 24.49 -6.28
C GLY A 196 0.96 24.03 -6.03
N ASP A 197 0.62 23.58 -4.83
CA ASP A 197 -0.70 23.04 -4.47
C ASP A 197 -1.44 24.00 -3.51
N ASP A 198 -2.32 24.86 -4.06
CA ASP A 198 -3.04 25.89 -3.30
C ASP A 198 -3.93 25.33 -2.18
N ASN A 199 -4.43 24.09 -2.32
CA ASN A 199 -5.24 23.45 -1.29
C ASN A 199 -4.40 23.02 -0.08
N LEU A 200 -3.17 22.57 -0.31
CA LEU A 200 -2.25 22.17 0.77
C LEU A 200 -1.66 23.38 1.50
N LYS A 201 -1.38 24.48 0.78
CA LYS A 201 -0.96 25.74 1.42
C LYS A 201 -1.96 26.22 2.46
N LYS A 202 -3.24 26.27 2.08
CA LYS A 202 -4.31 26.70 2.98
C LYS A 202 -4.47 25.80 4.21
N SER A 203 -4.24 24.48 4.06
CA SER A 203 -4.30 23.54 5.17
C SER A 203 -3.11 23.68 6.14
N MET A 204 -1.94 24.08 5.65
CA MET A 204 -0.75 24.28 6.49
C MET A 204 -0.73 25.65 7.21
N GLU A 205 -1.43 26.66 6.68
CA GLU A 205 -1.59 27.98 7.31
C GLU A 205 -2.61 27.97 8.45
N GLN A 206 -3.40 26.90 8.60
CA GLN A 206 -4.42 26.72 9.64
C GLN A 206 -3.94 25.88 10.85
N LEU A 207 -2.69 25.41 10.86
CA LEU A 207 -2.04 24.64 11.93
C LEU A 207 -1.03 25.48 12.71
#